data_4628762074f948c25ad055c21d6fd2a6
#
_entry.id   4628762074f948c25ad055c21d6fd2a6
#
_cell.length_a   1.000
_cell.length_b   1.000
_cell.length_c   1.000
_cell.angle_alpha   90.00
_cell.angle_beta   90.00
_cell.angle_gamma   90.00
#
_symmetry.space_group_name_H-M   'P 1'
#
loop_
_entity.id
_entity.type
_entity.pdbx_description
1 polymer ?
#
loop_
_entity_poly.entity_id
_entity_poly.type
_entity_poly.pdbx_seq_one_letter_code
_entity_poly.pdbx_strand_id
1 'polypeptide(L)'
;PQDITKGLENLKDDVEMRNLQAAGYTRLITDWLIGINFTSIATLKYGNGKLLNIGRVILPTVKLVYDRDMEIKNFIPKTYFEIEGSFKCKNGKYKGKLIKNKNSKFDTEEEVKEIIDNINSTEGTITDKKITTSKEYAPKLFSLTSLQGYITSKYSHFTSDKVLSVCQSLYEGKGKGGYITYPRTDSIYLEESLVGKTADTLERLKKGLPYEDKIKFTKTKRVFDSSKVDSHSAITPTYIVPTNLSPDETIVYNAIKDRFI
;
A
#
# COMPACT_ATOMS: atom_id res chain seq x y z
N PRO A 1 -26.64 -14.78 1.29
CA PRO A 1 -27.44 -16.02 1.46
C PRO A 1 -26.69 -17.27 1.02
N GLN A 2 -26.11 -17.29 -0.21
CA GLN A 2 -25.44 -18.48 -0.74
C GLN A 2 -24.23 -18.94 0.09
N ASP A 3 -23.44 -18.02 0.65
CA ASP A 3 -22.28 -18.36 1.48
C ASP A 3 -22.71 -18.95 2.83
N ILE A 4 -23.83 -18.45 3.38
CA ILE A 4 -24.43 -19.01 4.61
C ILE A 4 -24.91 -20.44 4.34
N THR A 5 -25.60 -20.66 3.24
CA THR A 5 -26.08 -22.02 2.86
C THR A 5 -24.90 -22.96 2.70
N LYS A 6 -23.87 -22.56 1.93
CA LYS A 6 -22.62 -23.35 1.78
C LYS A 6 -21.91 -23.60 3.11
N GLY A 7 -21.90 -22.63 4.02
CA GLY A 7 -21.32 -22.79 5.34
C GLY A 7 -22.06 -23.83 6.18
N LEU A 8 -23.40 -23.81 6.12
CA LEU A 8 -24.24 -24.80 6.83
C LEU A 8 -24.13 -26.20 6.23
N GLU A 9 -23.97 -26.32 4.91
CA GLU A 9 -23.77 -27.60 4.21
C GLU A 9 -22.37 -28.20 4.45
N ASN A 10 -21.39 -27.37 4.85
CA ASN A 10 -19.98 -27.76 5.04
C ASN A 10 -19.54 -27.52 6.49
N LEU A 11 -20.37 -27.81 7.46
CA LEU A 11 -19.99 -27.72 8.88
C LEU A 11 -18.84 -28.69 9.18
N LYS A 12 -17.84 -28.18 9.87
CA LYS A 12 -16.70 -28.97 10.35
C LYS A 12 -16.98 -29.53 11.73
N ASP A 13 -16.42 -30.68 12.00
CA ASP A 13 -16.54 -31.32 13.32
C ASP A 13 -15.75 -30.53 14.38
N ASP A 14 -16.21 -30.50 15.62
CA ASP A 14 -15.54 -29.80 16.74
C ASP A 14 -14.07 -30.22 16.87
N VAL A 15 -13.77 -31.49 16.63
CA VAL A 15 -12.39 -32.01 16.67
C VAL A 15 -11.46 -31.30 15.68
N GLU A 16 -11.96 -30.98 14.47
CA GLU A 16 -11.19 -30.27 13.46
C GLU A 16 -10.96 -28.79 13.83
N MET A 17 -11.83 -28.22 14.65
CA MET A 17 -11.78 -26.84 15.08
C MET A 17 -10.97 -26.60 16.36
N ARG A 18 -10.57 -27.66 17.09
CA ARG A 18 -9.87 -27.55 18.40
C ARG A 18 -8.60 -26.72 18.35
N ASN A 19 -7.79 -26.87 17.32
CA ASN A 19 -6.56 -26.09 17.21
C ASN A 19 -6.85 -24.60 17.00
N LEU A 20 -7.86 -24.26 16.21
CA LEU A 20 -8.29 -22.87 16.01
C LEU A 20 -8.88 -22.28 17.29
N GLN A 21 -9.70 -23.04 18.03
CA GLN A 21 -10.23 -22.65 19.32
C GLN A 21 -9.10 -22.41 20.33
N ALA A 22 -8.14 -23.33 20.43
CA ALA A 22 -6.99 -23.20 21.32
C ALA A 22 -6.16 -21.94 20.98
N ALA A 23 -5.93 -21.67 19.71
CA ALA A 23 -5.25 -20.45 19.26
C ALA A 23 -6.02 -19.18 19.66
N GLY A 24 -7.34 -19.17 19.49
CA GLY A 24 -8.21 -18.06 19.88
C GLY A 24 -8.18 -17.82 21.40
N TYR A 25 -8.33 -18.86 22.20
CA TYR A 25 -8.25 -18.77 23.66
C TYR A 25 -6.88 -18.34 24.16
N THR A 26 -5.82 -18.91 23.63
CA THR A 26 -4.43 -18.53 23.99
C THR A 26 -4.19 -17.06 23.72
N ARG A 27 -4.61 -16.59 22.55
CA ARG A 27 -4.52 -15.16 22.20
C ARG A 27 -5.28 -14.28 23.20
N LEU A 28 -6.53 -14.62 23.48
CA LEU A 28 -7.37 -13.85 24.40
C LEU A 28 -6.76 -13.75 25.80
N ILE A 29 -6.37 -14.90 26.37
CA ILE A 29 -5.80 -14.98 27.72
C ILE A 29 -4.46 -14.25 27.79
N THR A 30 -3.61 -14.44 26.79
CA THR A 30 -2.29 -13.76 26.73
C THR A 30 -2.44 -12.25 26.63
N ASP A 31 -3.30 -11.75 25.72
CA ASP A 31 -3.56 -10.33 25.57
C ASP A 31 -4.13 -9.73 26.87
N TRP A 32 -5.00 -10.46 27.56
CA TRP A 32 -5.60 -10.03 28.82
C TRP A 32 -4.58 -9.98 29.97
N LEU A 33 -3.85 -11.07 30.20
CA LEU A 33 -2.86 -11.16 31.29
C LEU A 33 -1.72 -10.16 31.09
N ILE A 34 -1.16 -10.08 29.90
CA ILE A 34 -0.07 -9.15 29.60
C ILE A 34 -0.60 -7.71 29.67
N GLY A 35 -1.73 -7.42 29.01
CA GLY A 35 -2.31 -6.09 28.96
C GLY A 35 -2.59 -5.52 30.34
N ILE A 36 -3.27 -6.26 31.23
CA ILE A 36 -3.64 -5.79 32.57
C ILE A 36 -2.39 -5.63 33.46
N ASN A 37 -1.58 -6.69 33.56
CA ASN A 37 -0.47 -6.69 34.53
C ASN A 37 0.60 -5.67 34.15
N PHE A 38 1.04 -5.64 32.88
CA PHE A 38 2.08 -4.71 32.46
C PHE A 38 1.58 -3.28 32.36
N THR A 39 0.32 -3.04 31.97
CA THR A 39 -0.29 -1.69 32.05
C THR A 39 -0.31 -1.17 33.47
N SER A 40 -0.70 -2.01 34.45
CA SER A 40 -0.72 -1.64 35.87
C SER A 40 0.69 -1.31 36.37
N ILE A 41 1.66 -2.19 36.12
CA ILE A 41 3.06 -1.97 36.54
C ILE A 41 3.65 -0.72 35.87
N ALA A 42 3.49 -0.57 34.57
CA ALA A 42 4.01 0.58 33.84
C ALA A 42 3.40 1.89 34.34
N THR A 43 2.08 1.90 34.54
CA THR A 43 1.34 3.08 35.03
C THR A 43 1.79 3.46 36.43
N LEU A 44 1.88 2.51 37.36
CA LEU A 44 2.31 2.79 38.73
C LEU A 44 3.77 3.22 38.80
N LYS A 45 4.65 2.65 37.97
CA LYS A 45 6.09 2.88 38.06
C LYS A 45 6.56 4.08 37.28
N TYR A 46 5.92 4.36 36.15
CA TYR A 46 6.38 5.36 35.18
C TYR A 46 5.29 6.34 34.71
N GLY A 47 4.04 6.13 35.10
CA GLY A 47 2.92 6.90 34.54
C GLY A 47 2.82 8.36 34.99
N ASN A 48 3.40 8.72 36.17
CA ASN A 48 3.30 10.08 36.72
C ASN A 48 1.87 10.65 36.67
N GLY A 49 0.89 9.85 37.05
CA GLY A 49 -0.54 10.19 37.00
C GLY A 49 -1.21 9.98 35.62
N LYS A 50 -0.51 9.47 34.63
CA LYS A 50 -1.06 9.13 33.30
C LYS A 50 -1.07 7.62 33.10
N LEU A 51 -2.13 7.13 32.46
CA LEU A 51 -2.25 5.72 32.08
C LEU A 51 -1.25 5.39 30.95
N LEU A 52 -0.42 4.38 31.20
CA LEU A 52 0.50 3.84 30.20
C LEU A 52 -0.01 2.48 29.71
N ASN A 53 -0.76 2.47 28.61
CA ASN A 53 -1.28 1.26 28.02
C ASN A 53 -0.16 0.38 27.45
N ILE A 54 -0.10 -0.86 27.90
CA ILE A 54 0.79 -1.90 27.37
C ILE A 54 -0.06 -2.93 26.65
N GLY A 55 0.34 -3.28 25.44
CA GLY A 55 -0.38 -4.29 24.66
C GLY A 55 0.40 -4.76 23.44
N ARG A 56 -0.06 -5.86 22.90
CA ARG A 56 0.56 -6.58 21.79
C ARG A 56 0.74 -5.75 20.51
N VAL A 57 -0.10 -4.76 20.29
CA VAL A 57 -0.03 -3.87 19.10
C VAL A 57 0.70 -2.57 19.44
N ILE A 58 0.40 -1.96 20.57
CA ILE A 58 0.94 -0.64 20.96
C ILE A 58 2.45 -0.69 21.12
N LEU A 59 2.98 -1.66 21.88
CA LEU A 59 4.43 -1.72 22.15
C LEU A 59 5.28 -1.92 20.90
N PRO A 60 4.99 -2.89 20.02
CA PRO A 60 5.74 -3.02 18.77
C PRO A 60 5.66 -1.77 17.90
N THR A 61 4.50 -1.09 17.86
CA THR A 61 4.34 0.14 17.09
C THR A 61 5.20 1.26 17.66
N VAL A 62 5.18 1.47 18.99
CA VAL A 62 6.04 2.46 19.67
C VAL A 62 7.52 2.12 19.45
N LYS A 63 7.87 0.82 19.52
CA LYS A 63 9.25 0.39 19.26
C LYS A 63 9.72 0.74 17.85
N LEU A 64 8.90 0.53 16.83
CA LEU A 64 9.25 0.90 15.45
C LEU A 64 9.54 2.40 15.31
N VAL A 65 8.70 3.24 15.92
CA VAL A 65 8.92 4.71 15.94
C VAL A 65 10.19 5.06 16.69
N TYR A 66 10.40 4.48 17.87
CA TYR A 66 11.59 4.71 18.68
C TYR A 66 12.87 4.28 17.96
N ASP A 67 12.89 3.09 17.37
CA ASP A 67 14.05 2.59 16.61
C ASP A 67 14.40 3.54 15.46
N ARG A 68 13.37 4.02 14.74
CA ARG A 68 13.57 5.01 13.66
C ARG A 68 14.10 6.34 14.16
N ASP A 69 13.60 6.85 15.28
CA ASP A 69 14.11 8.04 15.93
C ASP A 69 15.59 7.89 16.34
N MET A 70 15.95 6.71 16.85
CA MET A 70 17.33 6.42 17.22
C MET A 70 18.25 6.30 16.01
N GLU A 71 17.78 5.70 14.91
CA GLU A 71 18.53 5.68 13.64
C GLU A 71 18.80 7.11 13.14
N ILE A 72 17.80 7.99 13.21
CA ILE A 72 17.94 9.39 12.78
C ILE A 72 18.90 10.14 13.69
N LYS A 73 18.79 9.98 15.02
CA LYS A 73 19.67 10.64 16.00
C LYS A 73 21.12 10.19 15.90
N ASN A 74 21.34 8.91 15.60
CA ASN A 74 22.67 8.32 15.50
C ASN A 74 23.21 8.31 14.07
N PHE A 75 22.49 8.93 13.12
CA PHE A 75 22.92 8.98 11.73
C PHE A 75 24.18 9.83 11.57
N ILE A 76 25.24 9.21 11.10
CA ILE A 76 26.48 9.89 10.75
C ILE A 76 26.55 10.01 9.23
N PRO A 77 26.46 11.22 8.67
CA PRO A 77 26.60 11.43 7.23
C PRO A 77 27.96 10.96 6.73
N LYS A 78 27.97 10.20 5.65
CA LYS A 78 29.19 9.84 4.92
C LYS A 78 29.21 10.56 3.58
N THR A 79 30.30 11.28 3.31
CA THR A 79 30.55 11.84 2.01
C THR A 79 30.95 10.71 1.06
N TYR A 80 30.44 10.71 -0.14
CA TYR A 80 30.85 9.86 -1.24
C TYR A 80 30.92 10.68 -2.51
N PHE A 81 31.64 10.19 -3.50
CA PHE A 81 31.86 10.84 -4.77
C PHE A 81 31.27 10.00 -5.89
N GLU A 82 30.73 10.64 -6.92
CA GLU A 82 30.28 9.99 -8.15
C GLU A 82 30.93 10.68 -9.35
N ILE A 83 31.24 9.91 -10.37
CA ILE A 83 31.83 10.45 -11.62
C ILE A 83 30.71 10.44 -12.68
N GLU A 84 30.35 11.60 -13.20
CA GLU A 84 29.48 11.77 -14.36
C GLU A 84 30.30 12.25 -15.56
N GLY A 85 30.27 11.47 -16.63
CA GLY A 85 30.86 11.82 -17.90
C GLY A 85 29.87 12.43 -18.87
N SER A 86 30.26 13.48 -19.59
CA SER A 86 29.48 14.07 -20.70
C SER A 86 30.13 13.71 -22.01
N PHE A 87 29.46 12.92 -22.83
CA PHE A 87 30.00 12.38 -24.09
C PHE A 87 29.31 13.07 -25.27
N LYS A 88 30.12 13.40 -26.28
CA LYS A 88 29.65 13.95 -27.55
C LYS A 88 29.82 12.89 -28.64
N CYS A 89 28.75 12.59 -29.35
CA CYS A 89 28.77 11.69 -30.51
C CYS A 89 28.16 12.41 -31.74
N LYS A 90 28.25 11.75 -32.92
CA LYS A 90 27.74 12.32 -34.19
C LYS A 90 26.31 12.83 -34.12
N ASN A 91 25.44 12.15 -33.35
CA ASN A 91 24.01 12.41 -33.31
C ASN A 91 23.53 13.11 -32.02
N GLY A 92 24.44 13.63 -31.18
CA GLY A 92 24.05 14.33 -29.96
C GLY A 92 25.04 14.21 -28.81
N LYS A 93 24.57 14.60 -27.64
CA LYS A 93 25.31 14.48 -26.38
C LYS A 93 24.52 13.60 -25.42
N TYR A 94 25.22 12.79 -24.62
CA TYR A 94 24.62 12.03 -23.55
C TYR A 94 25.49 12.10 -22.30
N LYS A 95 24.87 11.81 -21.15
CA LYS A 95 25.54 11.72 -19.87
C LYS A 95 25.55 10.29 -19.39
N GLY A 96 26.60 9.89 -18.71
CA GLY A 96 26.72 8.57 -18.13
C GLY A 96 27.43 8.63 -16.78
N LYS A 97 27.06 7.75 -15.87
CA LYS A 97 27.77 7.56 -14.60
C LYS A 97 28.78 6.43 -14.73
N LEU A 98 29.97 6.63 -14.15
CA LEU A 98 30.93 5.56 -14.02
C LEU A 98 30.44 4.53 -12.98
N ILE A 99 30.44 3.27 -13.40
CA ILE A 99 30.13 2.13 -12.53
C ILE A 99 31.35 1.21 -12.49
N LYS A 100 31.95 1.06 -11.31
CA LYS A 100 33.08 0.14 -11.06
C LYS A 100 32.58 -0.94 -10.10
N ASN A 101 32.71 -2.21 -10.48
CA ASN A 101 32.27 -3.34 -9.65
C ASN A 101 30.82 -3.25 -9.18
N LYS A 102 29.88 -2.83 -10.05
CA LYS A 102 28.45 -2.60 -9.77
C LYS A 102 28.16 -1.47 -8.77
N ASN A 103 29.14 -0.63 -8.43
CA ASN A 103 28.98 0.52 -7.56
C ASN A 103 29.31 1.81 -8.32
N SER A 104 28.52 2.85 -8.15
CA SER A 104 28.77 4.19 -8.71
C SER A 104 29.41 5.15 -7.69
N LYS A 105 29.54 4.72 -6.43
CA LYS A 105 30.04 5.56 -5.33
C LYS A 105 31.47 5.21 -4.99
N PHE A 106 32.26 6.24 -4.79
CA PHE A 106 33.64 6.20 -4.40
C PHE A 106 33.81 6.85 -3.02
N ASP A 107 34.65 6.28 -2.18
CA ASP A 107 34.80 6.74 -0.79
C ASP A 107 35.78 7.92 -0.66
N THR A 108 36.73 8.10 -1.57
CA THR A 108 37.77 9.15 -1.52
C THR A 108 37.82 10.00 -2.76
N GLU A 109 38.23 11.26 -2.61
CA GLU A 109 38.41 12.19 -3.71
C GLU A 109 39.66 11.86 -4.55
N GLU A 110 40.69 11.29 -3.92
CA GLU A 110 41.93 10.88 -4.58
C GLU A 110 41.64 9.79 -5.60
N GLU A 111 40.89 8.76 -5.27
CA GLU A 111 40.48 7.69 -6.21
C GLU A 111 39.73 8.28 -7.41
N VAL A 112 38.86 9.25 -7.18
CA VAL A 112 38.08 9.92 -8.23
C VAL A 112 39.01 10.73 -9.16
N LYS A 113 39.94 11.49 -8.60
CA LYS A 113 40.92 12.29 -9.38
C LYS A 113 41.80 11.41 -10.25
N GLU A 114 42.37 10.34 -9.70
CA GLU A 114 43.19 9.37 -10.47
C GLU A 114 42.39 8.79 -11.66
N ILE A 115 41.13 8.44 -11.47
CA ILE A 115 40.26 7.91 -12.54
C ILE A 115 40.01 9.00 -13.59
N ILE A 116 39.72 10.23 -13.19
CA ILE A 116 39.42 11.35 -14.11
C ILE A 116 40.69 11.68 -14.95
N ASP A 117 41.83 11.74 -14.33
CA ASP A 117 43.12 12.06 -15.03
C ASP A 117 43.44 10.99 -16.08
N ASN A 118 43.15 9.72 -15.78
CA ASN A 118 43.31 8.63 -16.73
C ASN A 118 42.30 8.63 -17.89
N ILE A 119 41.12 9.16 -17.71
CA ILE A 119 40.03 9.15 -18.71
C ILE A 119 40.00 10.40 -19.60
N ASN A 120 40.40 11.58 -19.08
CA ASN A 120 40.20 12.87 -19.75
C ASN A 120 40.93 13.02 -21.09
N SER A 121 41.89 12.16 -21.40
CA SER A 121 42.66 12.19 -22.66
C SER A 121 42.26 11.11 -23.65
N THR A 122 41.22 10.31 -23.37
CA THR A 122 40.84 9.15 -24.19
C THR A 122 39.44 9.30 -24.82
N GLU A 123 39.32 8.76 -26.05
CA GLU A 123 38.00 8.65 -26.69
C GLU A 123 37.25 7.45 -26.12
N GLY A 124 36.00 7.66 -25.78
CA GLY A 124 35.09 6.59 -25.31
C GLY A 124 34.49 5.78 -26.46
N THR A 125 34.56 4.46 -26.36
CA THR A 125 33.91 3.55 -27.32
C THR A 125 32.69 2.91 -26.70
N ILE A 126 31.53 2.97 -27.40
CA ILE A 126 30.33 2.26 -26.96
C ILE A 126 30.53 0.77 -27.23
N THR A 127 30.63 -0.01 -26.15
CA THR A 127 30.86 -1.46 -26.22
C THR A 127 29.59 -2.28 -26.24
N ASP A 128 28.47 -1.74 -25.64
CA ASP A 128 27.20 -2.43 -25.62
C ASP A 128 26.04 -1.42 -25.62
N LYS A 129 24.93 -1.81 -26.22
CA LYS A 129 23.65 -1.06 -26.20
C LYS A 129 22.51 -2.02 -26.00
N LYS A 130 21.90 -1.96 -24.83
CA LYS A 130 20.70 -2.74 -24.51
C LYS A 130 19.44 -1.88 -24.59
N ILE A 131 18.53 -2.26 -25.47
CA ILE A 131 17.19 -1.67 -25.53
C ILE A 131 16.22 -2.65 -24.87
N THR A 132 15.53 -2.17 -23.82
CA THR A 132 14.54 -2.97 -23.11
C THR A 132 13.18 -2.33 -23.25
N THR A 133 12.24 -3.09 -23.74
CA THR A 133 10.82 -2.67 -23.78
C THR A 133 10.11 -3.31 -22.60
N SER A 134 9.48 -2.49 -21.79
CA SER A 134 8.64 -2.94 -20.68
C SER A 134 7.20 -2.50 -20.89
N LYS A 135 6.26 -3.31 -20.41
CA LYS A 135 4.84 -2.93 -20.38
C LYS A 135 4.57 -2.20 -19.06
N GLU A 136 4.06 -0.99 -19.16
CA GLU A 136 3.49 -0.30 -18.02
C GLU A 136 2.02 -0.68 -17.88
N TYR A 137 1.64 -1.06 -16.68
CA TYR A 137 0.26 -1.47 -16.40
C TYR A 137 -0.42 -0.41 -15.53
N ALA A 138 -1.74 -0.29 -15.67
CA ALA A 138 -2.56 0.50 -14.76
C ALA A 138 -2.31 0.10 -13.29
N PRO A 139 -2.38 1.06 -12.36
CA PRO A 139 -2.24 0.75 -10.93
C PRO A 139 -3.30 -0.28 -10.49
N LYS A 140 -2.97 -1.08 -9.46
CA LYS A 140 -3.91 -2.02 -8.86
C LYS A 140 -4.98 -1.29 -8.06
N LEU A 141 -6.08 -1.99 -7.76
CA LEU A 141 -7.14 -1.48 -6.88
C LEU A 141 -6.60 -1.11 -5.50
N PHE A 142 -7.37 -0.37 -4.74
CA PHE A 142 -6.95 0.08 -3.42
C PHE A 142 -7.21 -0.96 -2.33
N SER A 143 -6.20 -1.19 -1.50
CA SER A 143 -6.34 -1.58 -0.09
C SER A 143 -6.52 -0.33 0.76
N LEU A 144 -6.87 -0.47 2.05
CA LEU A 144 -6.97 0.68 2.95
C LEU A 144 -5.66 1.46 3.02
N THR A 145 -4.55 0.77 3.26
CA THR A 145 -3.22 1.41 3.38
C THR A 145 -2.82 2.16 2.12
N SER A 146 -3.03 1.57 0.94
CA SER A 146 -2.70 2.23 -0.32
C SER A 146 -3.61 3.42 -0.65
N LEU A 147 -4.88 3.36 -0.26
CA LEU A 147 -5.82 4.48 -0.38
C LEU A 147 -5.43 5.63 0.56
N GLN A 148 -5.11 5.32 1.82
CA GLN A 148 -4.62 6.30 2.79
C GLN A 148 -3.38 7.01 2.26
N GLY A 149 -2.37 6.25 1.80
CA GLY A 149 -1.15 6.82 1.22
C GLY A 149 -1.43 7.71 0.00
N TYR A 150 -2.33 7.29 -0.89
CA TYR A 150 -2.70 8.06 -2.07
C TYR A 150 -3.40 9.38 -1.71
N ILE A 151 -4.37 9.36 -0.79
CA ILE A 151 -5.13 10.56 -0.39
C ILE A 151 -4.25 11.52 0.39
N THR A 152 -3.51 11.04 1.41
CA THR A 152 -2.66 11.90 2.25
C THR A 152 -1.50 12.53 1.48
N SER A 153 -0.99 11.88 0.43
CA SER A 153 0.04 12.44 -0.42
C SER A 153 -0.45 13.59 -1.32
N LYS A 154 -1.75 13.62 -1.64
CA LYS A 154 -2.35 14.63 -2.52
C LYS A 154 -3.04 15.76 -1.77
N TYR A 155 -3.57 15.48 -0.58
CA TYR A 155 -4.41 16.40 0.18
C TYR A 155 -3.89 16.53 1.61
N SER A 156 -3.20 17.61 1.90
CA SER A 156 -2.52 17.85 3.19
C SER A 156 -3.45 17.93 4.40
N HIS A 157 -4.74 18.18 4.19
CA HIS A 157 -5.75 18.23 5.27
C HIS A 157 -6.32 16.85 5.64
N PHE A 158 -5.89 15.78 4.96
CA PHE A 158 -6.24 14.41 5.30
C PHE A 158 -5.15 13.76 6.16
N THR A 159 -5.60 13.08 7.22
CA THR A 159 -4.82 12.09 7.96
C THR A 159 -5.31 10.69 7.60
N SER A 160 -4.53 9.65 7.90
CA SER A 160 -4.94 8.26 7.69
C SER A 160 -6.25 7.92 8.43
N ASP A 161 -6.42 8.42 9.65
CA ASP A 161 -7.65 8.23 10.43
C ASP A 161 -8.85 8.92 9.78
N LYS A 162 -8.65 10.13 9.24
CA LYS A 162 -9.70 10.85 8.54
C LYS A 162 -10.13 10.10 7.27
N VAL A 163 -9.18 9.57 6.49
CA VAL A 163 -9.50 8.74 5.32
C VAL A 163 -10.33 7.52 5.73
N LEU A 164 -9.94 6.83 6.79
CA LEU A 164 -10.69 5.67 7.30
C LEU A 164 -12.11 6.06 7.74
N SER A 165 -12.27 7.16 8.47
CA SER A 165 -13.59 7.67 8.88
C SER A 165 -14.50 7.97 7.69
N VAL A 166 -13.95 8.61 6.65
CA VAL A 166 -14.68 8.92 5.42
C VAL A 166 -15.05 7.64 4.66
N CYS A 167 -14.12 6.67 4.59
CA CYS A 167 -14.42 5.35 4.00
C CYS A 167 -15.53 4.63 4.76
N GLN A 168 -15.57 4.72 6.09
CA GLN A 168 -16.61 4.13 6.89
C GLN A 168 -17.98 4.76 6.57
N SER A 169 -18.05 6.10 6.48
CA SER A 169 -19.27 6.81 6.07
C SER A 169 -19.74 6.41 4.66
N LEU A 170 -18.84 6.28 3.70
CA LEU A 170 -19.15 5.82 2.35
C LEU A 170 -19.63 4.36 2.31
N TYR A 171 -19.07 3.51 3.14
CA TYR A 171 -19.49 2.12 3.28
C TYR A 171 -20.89 1.98 3.90
N GLU A 172 -21.20 2.78 4.90
CA GLU A 172 -22.52 2.80 5.53
C GLU A 172 -23.61 3.44 4.64
N GLY A 173 -23.24 4.34 3.74
CA GLY A 173 -24.07 4.86 2.67
C GLY A 173 -25.31 5.67 3.13
N LYS A 174 -25.27 6.23 4.33
CA LYS A 174 -26.35 7.08 4.88
C LYS A 174 -27.75 6.44 4.78
N GLY A 175 -27.83 5.13 5.00
CA GLY A 175 -29.10 4.39 5.00
C GLY A 175 -29.63 3.98 3.61
N LYS A 176 -28.90 4.25 2.53
CA LYS A 176 -29.25 3.86 1.15
C LYS A 176 -28.47 2.67 0.62
N GLY A 177 -27.67 2.01 1.46
CA GLY A 177 -26.69 1.01 1.07
C GLY A 177 -25.31 1.63 0.83
N GLY A 178 -24.25 0.84 0.97
CA GLY A 178 -22.88 1.32 0.85
C GLY A 178 -22.52 1.77 -0.56
N TYR A 179 -21.81 2.87 -0.67
CA TYR A 179 -21.29 3.40 -1.94
C TYR A 179 -19.96 2.76 -2.34
N ILE A 180 -19.25 2.19 -1.37
CA ILE A 180 -18.01 1.42 -1.57
C ILE A 180 -18.11 0.07 -0.86
N THR A 181 -17.25 -0.88 -1.23
CA THR A 181 -17.08 -2.15 -0.51
C THR A 181 -16.42 -1.92 0.84
N TYR A 182 -16.37 -2.96 1.69
CA TYR A 182 -15.80 -2.89 3.03
C TYR A 182 -14.36 -2.34 3.00
N PRO A 183 -14.07 -1.23 3.71
CA PRO A 183 -12.82 -0.52 3.52
C PRO A 183 -11.62 -1.08 4.30
N ARG A 184 -11.85 -1.90 5.34
CA ARG A 184 -10.74 -2.47 6.16
C ARG A 184 -10.22 -3.74 5.52
N THR A 185 -9.49 -3.60 4.44
CA THR A 185 -8.90 -4.69 3.67
C THR A 185 -7.46 -4.39 3.29
N ASP A 186 -6.63 -5.41 3.31
CA ASP A 186 -5.25 -5.36 2.81
C ASP A 186 -5.15 -5.84 1.35
N SER A 187 -6.24 -6.42 0.82
CA SER A 187 -6.28 -6.92 -0.54
C SER A 187 -6.35 -5.79 -1.56
N ILE A 188 -5.63 -5.99 -2.66
CA ILE A 188 -5.67 -5.16 -3.88
C ILE A 188 -6.26 -5.96 -5.05
N TYR A 189 -6.85 -7.12 -4.76
CA TYR A 189 -7.47 -8.04 -5.72
C TYR A 189 -8.95 -8.24 -5.41
N LEU A 190 -9.69 -8.67 -6.41
CA LEU A 190 -11.08 -9.11 -6.29
C LEU A 190 -11.17 -10.63 -6.38
N GLU A 191 -12.17 -11.19 -5.71
CA GLU A 191 -12.55 -12.58 -5.92
C GLU A 191 -13.11 -12.79 -7.32
N GLU A 192 -12.86 -13.97 -7.90
CA GLU A 192 -13.36 -14.32 -9.23
C GLU A 192 -14.89 -14.40 -9.27
N SER A 193 -15.54 -14.67 -8.14
CA SER A 193 -17.01 -14.63 -7.98
C SER A 193 -17.62 -13.26 -8.25
N LEU A 194 -16.83 -12.19 -8.11
CA LEU A 194 -17.27 -10.79 -8.26
C LEU A 194 -17.22 -10.28 -9.70
N VAL A 195 -16.74 -11.09 -10.67
CA VAL A 195 -16.55 -10.66 -12.07
C VAL A 195 -17.82 -10.06 -12.67
N GLY A 196 -18.99 -10.70 -12.53
CA GLY A 196 -20.25 -10.18 -13.04
C GLY A 196 -20.67 -8.87 -12.41
N LYS A 197 -20.68 -8.80 -11.06
CA LYS A 197 -21.01 -7.56 -10.32
C LYS A 197 -20.07 -6.40 -10.67
N THR A 198 -18.79 -6.70 -10.87
CA THR A 198 -17.78 -5.71 -11.25
C THR A 198 -18.03 -5.16 -12.65
N ALA A 199 -18.38 -6.03 -13.59
CA ALA A 199 -18.75 -5.62 -14.95
C ALA A 199 -19.99 -4.70 -14.94
N ASP A 200 -21.05 -5.09 -14.24
CA ASP A 200 -22.29 -4.30 -14.13
C ASP A 200 -22.02 -2.92 -13.46
N THR A 201 -21.18 -2.90 -12.43
CA THR A 201 -20.79 -1.67 -11.76
C THR A 201 -20.01 -0.76 -12.70
N LEU A 202 -19.06 -1.31 -13.47
CA LEU A 202 -18.27 -0.55 -14.44
C LEU A 202 -19.18 0.05 -15.52
N GLU A 203 -20.09 -0.76 -16.10
CA GLU A 203 -21.03 -0.31 -17.13
C GLU A 203 -21.92 0.86 -16.63
N ARG A 204 -22.26 0.85 -15.35
CA ARG A 204 -23.02 1.95 -14.73
C ARG A 204 -22.17 3.20 -14.52
N LEU A 205 -20.95 3.05 -14.00
CA LEU A 205 -20.09 4.16 -13.60
C LEU A 205 -19.42 4.87 -14.77
N LYS A 206 -19.24 4.19 -15.90
CA LYS A 206 -18.64 4.79 -17.10
C LYS A 206 -19.59 5.72 -17.86
N LYS A 207 -20.92 5.59 -17.66
CA LYS A 207 -21.92 6.38 -18.38
C LYS A 207 -21.73 7.88 -18.16
N GLY A 208 -21.69 8.60 -19.30
CA GLY A 208 -21.52 10.06 -19.30
C GLY A 208 -20.07 10.53 -19.08
N LEU A 209 -19.10 9.64 -19.03
CA LEU A 209 -17.69 10.04 -19.02
C LEU A 209 -17.22 10.39 -20.44
N PRO A 210 -16.36 11.41 -20.62
CA PRO A 210 -15.87 11.84 -21.93
C PRO A 210 -15.14 10.76 -22.74
N TYR A 211 -14.74 9.67 -22.08
CA TYR A 211 -13.99 8.54 -22.65
C TYR A 211 -14.72 7.20 -22.43
N GLU A 212 -16.04 7.24 -22.29
CA GLU A 212 -16.89 6.06 -22.05
C GLU A 212 -16.63 4.91 -23.05
N ASP A 213 -16.51 5.27 -24.35
CA ASP A 213 -16.27 4.30 -25.42
C ASP A 213 -14.92 3.58 -25.35
N LYS A 214 -13.95 4.17 -24.63
CA LYS A 214 -12.62 3.59 -24.45
C LYS A 214 -12.55 2.62 -23.29
N ILE A 215 -13.52 2.68 -22.36
CA ILE A 215 -13.57 1.83 -21.17
C ILE A 215 -14.16 0.47 -21.55
N LYS A 216 -13.32 -0.58 -21.46
CA LYS A 216 -13.72 -1.96 -21.73
C LYS A 216 -13.43 -2.84 -20.54
N PHE A 217 -14.44 -3.56 -20.09
CA PHE A 217 -14.25 -4.57 -19.05
C PHE A 217 -13.33 -5.69 -19.54
N THR A 218 -12.34 -6.05 -18.74
CA THR A 218 -11.44 -7.17 -19.04
C THR A 218 -11.19 -7.99 -17.79
N LYS A 219 -11.57 -9.27 -17.83
CA LYS A 219 -11.22 -10.23 -16.76
C LYS A 219 -9.74 -10.58 -16.86
N THR A 220 -8.94 -10.15 -15.90
CA THR A 220 -7.51 -10.50 -15.83
C THR A 220 -7.14 -11.00 -14.44
N LYS A 221 -6.18 -11.92 -14.34
CA LYS A 221 -5.60 -12.35 -13.04
C LYS A 221 -4.90 -11.23 -12.28
N ARG A 222 -4.64 -10.10 -12.93
CA ARG A 222 -4.08 -8.92 -12.30
C ARG A 222 -5.09 -8.23 -11.36
N VAL A 223 -6.38 -8.40 -11.64
CA VAL A 223 -7.51 -7.83 -10.87
C VAL A 223 -8.26 -8.93 -10.11
N PHE A 224 -8.59 -10.03 -10.77
CA PHE A 224 -9.38 -11.12 -10.20
C PHE A 224 -8.48 -12.32 -9.90
N ASP A 225 -8.17 -12.52 -8.63
CA ASP A 225 -7.33 -13.61 -8.16
C ASP A 225 -7.76 -14.00 -6.73
N SER A 226 -8.69 -14.95 -6.63
CA SER A 226 -9.23 -15.41 -5.35
C SER A 226 -8.17 -16.00 -4.42
N SER A 227 -7.05 -16.50 -4.96
CA SER A 227 -5.96 -17.04 -4.13
C SER A 227 -5.18 -15.95 -3.35
N LYS A 228 -5.40 -14.67 -3.70
CA LYS A 228 -4.77 -13.49 -3.07
C LYS A 228 -5.77 -12.64 -2.29
N VAL A 229 -6.95 -13.14 -2.09
CA VAL A 229 -7.98 -12.53 -1.25
C VAL A 229 -8.16 -13.42 -0.03
N ASP A 230 -7.85 -12.90 1.15
CA ASP A 230 -7.97 -13.65 2.39
C ASP A 230 -9.40 -13.57 2.95
N SER A 231 -9.85 -12.41 3.41
CA SER A 231 -11.17 -12.22 4.01
C SER A 231 -12.04 -11.22 3.27
N HIS A 232 -11.45 -10.20 2.68
CA HIS A 232 -12.12 -9.14 1.97
C HIS A 232 -11.37 -8.77 0.69
N SER A 233 -12.15 -8.53 -0.37
CA SER A 233 -11.63 -8.01 -1.65
C SER A 233 -11.17 -6.55 -1.52
N ALA A 234 -10.47 -6.06 -2.53
CA ALA A 234 -10.06 -4.66 -2.65
C ALA A 234 -11.24 -3.69 -2.54
N ILE A 235 -10.95 -2.45 -2.17
CA ILE A 235 -11.95 -1.37 -2.09
C ILE A 235 -12.36 -0.97 -3.51
N THR A 236 -13.66 -1.09 -3.80
CA THR A 236 -14.27 -0.69 -5.07
C THR A 236 -15.55 0.08 -4.84
N PRO A 237 -16.02 0.86 -5.81
CA PRO A 237 -17.38 1.38 -5.79
C PRO A 237 -18.39 0.22 -5.83
N THR A 238 -19.57 0.46 -5.28
CA THR A 238 -20.71 -0.43 -5.45
C THR A 238 -21.56 0.01 -6.65
N TYR A 239 -22.59 -0.76 -6.94
CA TYR A 239 -23.59 -0.40 -7.96
C TYR A 239 -24.38 0.88 -7.60
N ILE A 240 -24.36 1.31 -6.33
CA ILE A 240 -25.09 2.49 -5.84
C ILE A 240 -24.24 3.75 -6.08
N VAL A 241 -24.72 4.63 -6.96
CA VAL A 241 -24.08 5.91 -7.22
C VAL A 241 -24.53 6.94 -6.18
N PRO A 242 -23.60 7.56 -5.44
CA PRO A 242 -23.97 8.56 -4.45
C PRO A 242 -24.48 9.86 -5.09
N THR A 243 -25.47 10.50 -4.46
CA THR A 243 -26.05 11.77 -4.94
C THR A 243 -25.67 12.97 -4.10
N ASN A 244 -25.36 12.77 -2.81
CA ASN A 244 -25.08 13.85 -1.84
C ASN A 244 -23.87 13.49 -0.98
N LEU A 245 -22.69 13.70 -1.51
CA LEU A 245 -21.43 13.52 -0.80
C LEU A 245 -20.94 14.87 -0.25
N SER A 246 -20.34 14.85 0.95
CA SER A 246 -19.54 15.97 1.43
C SER A 246 -18.28 16.16 0.55
N PRO A 247 -17.58 17.30 0.66
CA PRO A 247 -16.34 17.52 -0.09
C PRO A 247 -15.31 16.42 0.15
N ASP A 248 -15.11 16.00 1.40
CA ASP A 248 -14.15 14.94 1.76
C ASP A 248 -14.60 13.57 1.22
N GLU A 249 -15.88 13.22 1.35
CA GLU A 249 -16.44 12.00 0.76
C GLU A 249 -16.28 11.98 -0.77
N THR A 250 -16.46 13.12 -1.43
CA THR A 250 -16.30 13.27 -2.88
C THR A 250 -14.86 12.98 -3.30
N ILE A 251 -13.88 13.50 -2.57
CA ILE A 251 -12.45 13.27 -2.84
C ILE A 251 -12.13 11.77 -2.75
N VAL A 252 -12.52 11.13 -1.65
CA VAL A 252 -12.22 9.71 -1.41
C VAL A 252 -12.98 8.81 -2.39
N TYR A 253 -14.28 9.07 -2.61
CA TYR A 253 -15.08 8.29 -3.54
C TYR A 253 -14.55 8.40 -4.98
N ASN A 254 -14.22 9.60 -5.45
CA ASN A 254 -13.66 9.79 -6.79
C ASN A 254 -12.31 9.09 -6.95
N ALA A 255 -11.44 9.13 -5.93
CA ALA A 255 -10.18 8.40 -5.98
C ALA A 255 -10.40 6.89 -6.17
N ILE A 256 -11.36 6.31 -5.44
CA ILE A 256 -11.71 4.89 -5.55
C ILE A 256 -12.34 4.60 -6.92
N LYS A 257 -13.27 5.44 -7.38
CA LYS A 257 -13.94 5.31 -8.67
C LYS A 257 -12.95 5.40 -9.84
N ASP A 258 -12.08 6.41 -9.84
CA ASP A 258 -11.11 6.63 -10.93
C ASP A 258 -10.04 5.52 -10.99
N ARG A 259 -9.74 4.89 -9.85
CA ARG A 259 -8.87 3.73 -9.79
C ARG A 259 -9.54 2.45 -10.29
N PHE A 260 -10.85 2.37 -10.13
CA PHE A 260 -11.66 1.23 -10.55
C PHE A 260 -11.95 1.23 -12.05
N ILE A 261 -12.21 2.40 -12.64
CA ILE A 261 -12.42 2.62 -14.07
C ILE A 261 -11.11 2.49 -14.85
#